data_3c91b451bb05238d6eb62a3f6e40ade9
#
_entry.id   3c91b451bb05238d6eb62a3f6e40ade9
#
_cell.length_a   1.000
_cell.length_b   1.000
_cell.length_c   1.000
_cell.angle_alpha   90.00
_cell.angle_beta   90.00
_cell.angle_gamma   90.00
#
_symmetry.space_group_name_H-M   'P 1'
#
loop_
_entity.id
_entity.type
_entity.pdbx_description
1 polymer ?
#
loop_
_entity_poly.entity_id
_entity_poly.type
_entity_poly.pdbx_seq_one_letter_code
_entity_poly.pdbx_strand_id
1 'polypeptide(L)'
;IREMLEALDIARDLRPGMKVVIKPNLVMAKKPEAPVTTHPLVVKAVAEWLREQGIEDITLAESSGGPYTPEHMKRIYHVCGMDTIGDSIHLNEDCSAETVNTREGFANHSFHLITPIVKADYIINICKLKTHAMTGYSGGIKNLFGTIPGLEKPQMHYRWPEIEDFSRMLVELAETVSPDLTIIDAIDAMEGNGPTGGTSHPLHLLLASRDIWTQDYFAAGLMGLDPMEVVMIRQAVEKGLAKPDELKLVGDPVPGSLTPFKKPDSISLDFAGNVPGFLRKPFVFVVSRLLKSYPQVNPKLCVGCGKCAESCPAGIIRIENKKAKFRKKGCISCFCCQEMCPKKAIYVRKAL
;
A
#
# COMPACT_ATOMS: atom_id res chain seq x y z
N ILE A 1 -16.60 10.10 -9.63
CA ILE A 1 -16.66 9.75 -8.19
C ILE A 1 -18.10 9.76 -7.71
N ARG A 2 -18.87 10.82 -7.94
CA ARG A 2 -20.28 10.91 -7.53
C ARG A 2 -21.06 9.66 -7.98
N GLU A 3 -21.06 9.37 -9.26
CA GLU A 3 -21.76 8.21 -9.84
C GLU A 3 -21.37 6.88 -9.20
N MET A 4 -20.08 6.70 -8.88
CA MET A 4 -19.60 5.50 -8.18
C MET A 4 -20.18 5.40 -6.76
N LEU A 5 -20.19 6.53 -6.01
CA LEU A 5 -20.69 6.55 -4.64
C LEU A 5 -22.21 6.37 -4.59
N GLU A 6 -22.92 6.92 -5.57
CA GLU A 6 -24.38 6.74 -5.75
C GLU A 6 -24.71 5.30 -6.16
N ALA A 7 -23.96 4.71 -7.11
CA ALA A 7 -24.16 3.32 -7.53
C ALA A 7 -23.94 2.30 -6.39
N LEU A 8 -23.08 2.63 -5.43
CA LEU A 8 -22.82 1.82 -4.23
C LEU A 8 -23.77 2.16 -3.07
N ASP A 9 -24.71 3.12 -3.27
CA ASP A 9 -25.65 3.58 -2.23
C ASP A 9 -24.95 3.97 -0.92
N ILE A 10 -23.81 4.69 -1.02
CA ILE A 10 -22.99 5.05 0.16
C ILE A 10 -23.74 6.02 1.07
N ALA A 11 -24.56 6.92 0.51
CA ALA A 11 -25.34 7.88 1.28
C ALA A 11 -26.24 7.24 2.35
N ARG A 12 -26.68 5.99 2.12
CA ARG A 12 -27.52 5.24 3.06
C ARG A 12 -26.85 4.98 4.42
N ASP A 13 -25.52 4.86 4.44
CA ASP A 13 -24.76 4.55 5.66
C ASP A 13 -24.41 5.82 6.45
N LEU A 14 -24.42 6.97 5.78
CA LEU A 14 -23.99 8.22 6.36
C LEU A 14 -25.11 8.87 7.21
N ARG A 15 -24.73 9.47 8.32
CA ARG A 15 -25.62 10.22 9.21
C ARG A 15 -24.92 11.48 9.71
N PRO A 16 -25.64 12.59 9.89
CA PRO A 16 -25.09 13.80 10.50
C PRO A 16 -24.40 13.51 11.85
N GLY A 17 -23.26 14.13 12.05
CA GLY A 17 -22.45 13.95 13.27
C GLY A 17 -21.48 12.77 13.26
N MET A 18 -21.49 11.93 12.22
CA MET A 18 -20.46 10.89 12.04
C MET A 18 -19.07 11.50 11.82
N LYS A 19 -18.07 10.86 12.41
CA LYS A 19 -16.64 11.09 12.15
C LYS A 19 -16.19 10.23 10.99
N VAL A 20 -16.03 10.84 9.82
CA VAL A 20 -15.57 10.14 8.62
C VAL A 20 -14.07 10.34 8.45
N VAL A 21 -13.34 9.25 8.35
CA VAL A 21 -11.91 9.30 8.06
C VAL A 21 -11.64 8.88 6.63
N ILE A 22 -11.01 9.77 5.86
CA ILE A 22 -10.44 9.45 4.55
C ILE A 22 -8.98 9.07 4.76
N LYS A 23 -8.63 7.82 4.44
CA LYS A 23 -7.26 7.31 4.50
C LYS A 23 -6.68 7.19 3.10
N PRO A 24 -5.90 8.18 2.62
CA PRO A 24 -5.23 8.10 1.33
C PRO A 24 -4.01 7.18 1.38
N ASN A 25 -3.29 7.06 0.29
CA ASN A 25 -1.94 6.49 0.23
C ASN A 25 -0.92 7.62 0.14
N LEU A 26 -0.20 7.91 1.22
CA LEU A 26 0.83 8.94 1.29
C LEU A 26 2.17 8.37 1.78
N VAL A 27 2.61 7.30 1.16
CA VAL A 27 3.80 6.51 1.58
C VAL A 27 5.07 7.37 1.80
N MET A 28 5.22 8.48 1.08
CA MET A 28 6.31 9.45 1.22
C MET A 28 5.97 10.78 0.54
N ALA A 29 6.70 11.84 0.88
CA ALA A 29 6.59 13.15 0.22
C ALA A 29 6.92 13.05 -1.27
N LYS A 30 5.89 13.06 -2.12
CA LYS A 30 5.97 13.11 -3.59
C LYS A 30 4.89 14.04 -4.12
N LYS A 31 5.23 14.77 -5.20
CA LYS A 31 4.27 15.64 -5.85
C LYS A 31 3.13 14.82 -6.49
N PRO A 32 1.93 15.40 -6.64
CA PRO A 32 0.75 14.72 -7.18
C PRO A 32 0.96 14.09 -8.58
N GLU A 33 1.82 14.68 -9.41
CA GLU A 33 2.11 14.18 -10.76
C GLU A 33 2.91 12.86 -10.76
N ALA A 34 3.47 12.47 -9.61
CA ALA A 34 4.15 11.19 -9.49
C ALA A 34 3.11 10.10 -9.12
N PRO A 35 3.12 8.92 -9.79
CA PRO A 35 2.16 7.85 -9.54
C PRO A 35 2.46 7.10 -8.23
N VAL A 36 2.86 7.84 -7.18
CA VAL A 36 3.32 7.30 -5.89
C VAL A 36 2.25 7.39 -4.82
N THR A 37 1.50 8.49 -4.82
CA THR A 37 0.50 8.80 -3.80
C THR A 37 -0.89 8.95 -4.42
N THR A 38 -1.93 8.82 -3.61
CA THR A 38 -3.30 9.16 -4.01
C THR A 38 -3.33 10.61 -4.49
N HIS A 39 -3.98 10.86 -5.62
CA HIS A 39 -4.08 12.22 -6.16
C HIS A 39 -5.02 13.08 -5.31
N PRO A 40 -4.65 14.32 -4.93
CA PRO A 40 -5.47 15.17 -4.05
C PRO A 40 -6.87 15.46 -4.60
N LEU A 41 -7.03 15.56 -5.93
CA LEU A 41 -8.36 15.77 -6.53
C LEU A 41 -9.32 14.59 -6.31
N VAL A 42 -8.82 13.36 -6.18
CA VAL A 42 -9.67 12.21 -5.84
C VAL A 42 -10.18 12.35 -4.41
N VAL A 43 -9.30 12.71 -3.48
CA VAL A 43 -9.67 12.97 -2.07
C VAL A 43 -10.64 14.14 -1.97
N LYS A 44 -10.35 15.24 -2.69
CA LYS A 44 -11.20 16.43 -2.72
C LYS A 44 -12.63 16.10 -3.17
N ALA A 45 -12.77 15.39 -4.28
CA ALA A 45 -14.09 15.04 -4.81
C ALA A 45 -14.90 14.13 -3.87
N VAL A 46 -14.23 13.23 -3.11
CA VAL A 46 -14.89 12.43 -2.08
C VAL A 46 -15.30 13.31 -0.89
N ALA A 47 -14.42 14.20 -0.42
CA ALA A 47 -14.72 15.09 0.70
C ALA A 47 -15.87 16.07 0.37
N GLU A 48 -15.86 16.66 -0.82
CA GLU A 48 -16.95 17.54 -1.27
C GLU A 48 -18.30 16.80 -1.36
N TRP A 49 -18.30 15.58 -1.90
CA TRP A 49 -19.50 14.75 -1.93
C TRP A 49 -20.02 14.42 -0.52
N LEU A 50 -19.13 14.09 0.43
CA LEU A 50 -19.50 13.85 1.83
C LEU A 50 -20.13 15.09 2.47
N ARG A 51 -19.58 16.29 2.19
CA ARG A 51 -20.16 17.57 2.65
C ARG A 51 -21.59 17.77 2.12
N GLU A 52 -21.84 17.43 0.87
CA GLU A 52 -23.18 17.48 0.27
C GLU A 52 -24.15 16.49 0.94
N GLN A 53 -23.65 15.37 1.50
CA GLN A 53 -24.44 14.43 2.29
C GLN A 53 -24.65 14.90 3.75
N GLY A 54 -24.16 16.09 4.13
CA GLY A 54 -24.31 16.66 5.47
C GLY A 54 -23.28 16.16 6.49
N ILE A 55 -22.17 15.57 6.03
CA ILE A 55 -21.06 15.18 6.91
C ILE A 55 -20.14 16.37 7.15
N GLU A 56 -20.00 16.78 8.40
CA GLU A 56 -19.17 17.92 8.78
C GLU A 56 -17.80 17.51 9.34
N ASP A 57 -17.69 16.38 10.03
CA ASP A 57 -16.44 15.88 10.61
C ASP A 57 -15.77 14.91 9.64
N ILE A 58 -14.98 15.48 8.71
CA ILE A 58 -14.22 14.72 7.71
C ILE A 58 -12.73 14.94 7.96
N THR A 59 -12.01 13.90 8.33
CA THR A 59 -10.58 13.94 8.64
C THR A 59 -9.78 13.11 7.63
N LEU A 60 -8.71 13.71 7.06
CA LEU A 60 -7.71 12.99 6.29
C LEU A 60 -6.62 12.51 7.23
N ALA A 61 -6.45 11.20 7.35
CA ALA A 61 -5.46 10.59 8.22
C ALA A 61 -4.64 9.51 7.52
N GLU A 62 -3.32 9.56 7.69
CA GLU A 62 -2.34 8.62 7.18
C GLU A 62 -1.12 8.62 8.10
N SER A 63 -0.44 7.50 8.20
CA SER A 63 0.91 7.44 8.74
C SER A 63 1.88 7.07 7.63
N SER A 64 2.63 8.05 7.13
CA SER A 64 3.59 7.85 6.04
C SER A 64 4.82 7.04 6.47
N GLY A 65 5.74 6.76 5.57
CA GLY A 65 7.06 6.24 5.92
C GLY A 65 7.91 7.31 6.63
N GLY A 66 8.62 6.91 7.69
CA GLY A 66 9.40 7.81 8.56
C GLY A 66 8.72 8.05 9.90
N PRO A 67 9.15 9.06 10.68
CA PRO A 67 8.56 9.34 11.99
C PRO A 67 7.08 9.76 11.85
N TYR A 68 6.25 9.33 12.80
CA TYR A 68 4.87 9.79 12.87
C TYR A 68 4.79 10.96 13.85
N THR A 69 5.05 12.17 13.34
CA THR A 69 5.01 13.44 14.08
C THR A 69 4.25 14.50 13.27
N PRO A 70 3.66 15.52 13.95
CA PRO A 70 2.91 16.57 13.26
C PRO A 70 3.73 17.28 12.18
N GLU A 71 5.00 17.61 12.46
CA GLU A 71 5.89 18.30 11.50
C GLU A 71 6.15 17.43 10.27
N HIS A 72 6.37 16.13 10.47
CA HIS A 72 6.59 15.21 9.37
C HIS A 72 5.34 15.06 8.51
N MET A 73 4.17 14.87 9.14
CA MET A 73 2.90 14.73 8.43
C MET A 73 2.50 16.00 7.72
N LYS A 74 2.66 17.19 8.33
CA LYS A 74 2.43 18.48 7.67
C LYS A 74 3.24 18.63 6.39
N ARG A 75 4.53 18.25 6.44
CA ARG A 75 5.37 18.22 5.24
C ARG A 75 4.88 17.24 4.18
N ILE A 76 4.42 16.03 4.59
CA ILE A 76 3.86 15.04 3.66
C ILE A 76 2.62 15.62 2.99
N TYR A 77 1.67 16.17 3.75
CA TYR A 77 0.45 16.77 3.21
C TYR A 77 0.76 17.87 2.21
N HIS A 78 1.66 18.78 2.56
CA HIS A 78 2.07 19.88 1.68
C HIS A 78 2.68 19.39 0.37
N VAL A 79 3.67 18.50 0.43
CA VAL A 79 4.35 18.01 -0.79
C VAL A 79 3.45 17.17 -1.67
N CYS A 80 2.51 16.42 -1.07
CA CYS A 80 1.52 15.62 -1.78
C CYS A 80 0.29 16.43 -2.24
N GLY A 81 0.24 17.74 -1.94
CA GLY A 81 -0.84 18.65 -2.36
C GLY A 81 -2.14 18.45 -1.59
N MET A 82 -2.14 17.76 -0.44
CA MET A 82 -3.34 17.54 0.36
C MET A 82 -3.84 18.84 1.02
N ASP A 83 -2.95 19.77 1.30
CA ASP A 83 -3.29 21.11 1.83
C ASP A 83 -3.97 22.03 0.80
N THR A 84 -4.03 21.63 -0.47
CA THR A 84 -4.76 22.36 -1.52
C THR A 84 -6.22 21.97 -1.66
N ILE A 85 -6.69 20.96 -0.89
CA ILE A 85 -8.09 20.48 -0.95
C ILE A 85 -9.07 21.54 -0.42
N GLY A 86 -8.61 22.39 0.50
CA GLY A 86 -9.42 23.45 1.11
C GLY A 86 -10.17 22.97 2.35
N ASP A 87 -11.22 23.71 2.74
CA ASP A 87 -11.93 23.55 4.01
C ASP A 87 -12.91 22.36 4.04
N SER A 88 -12.98 21.59 2.95
CA SER A 88 -13.87 20.42 2.89
C SER A 88 -13.39 19.24 3.76
N ILE A 89 -12.13 19.27 4.19
CA ILE A 89 -11.52 18.19 4.97
C ILE A 89 -10.51 18.74 5.99
N HIS A 90 -10.48 18.15 7.17
CA HIS A 90 -9.46 18.42 8.18
C HIS A 90 -8.23 17.55 7.96
N LEU A 91 -7.03 18.13 7.88
CA LEU A 91 -5.78 17.37 7.83
C LEU A 91 -5.38 16.98 9.25
N ASN A 92 -5.23 15.68 9.51
CA ASN A 92 -4.94 15.19 10.84
C ASN A 92 -3.57 15.62 11.35
N GLU A 93 -3.52 16.23 12.53
CA GLU A 93 -2.30 16.60 13.27
C GLU A 93 -2.10 15.74 14.52
N ASP A 94 -3.11 14.93 14.92
CA ASP A 94 -2.99 13.99 16.04
C ASP A 94 -2.14 12.78 15.62
N CYS A 95 -0.91 12.73 16.12
CA CYS A 95 0.02 11.63 15.92
C CYS A 95 0.01 10.62 17.08
N SER A 96 -1.04 10.57 17.87
CA SER A 96 -1.28 9.52 18.84
C SER A 96 -1.70 8.21 18.17
N ALA A 97 -1.60 7.12 18.92
CA ALA A 97 -2.00 5.80 18.47
C ALA A 97 -2.55 4.98 19.64
N GLU A 98 -3.43 4.06 19.35
CA GLU A 98 -4.10 3.22 20.34
C GLU A 98 -3.90 1.74 20.00
N THR A 99 -3.83 0.90 21.03
CA THR A 99 -3.77 -0.55 20.85
C THR A 99 -5.17 -1.10 20.64
N VAL A 100 -5.38 -1.74 19.51
CA VAL A 100 -6.63 -2.44 19.17
C VAL A 100 -6.39 -3.94 19.23
N ASN A 101 -7.14 -4.63 20.08
CA ASN A 101 -7.08 -6.09 20.15
C ASN A 101 -7.72 -6.70 18.89
N THR A 102 -7.09 -7.74 18.39
CA THR A 102 -7.62 -8.49 17.27
C THR A 102 -8.60 -9.58 17.73
N ARG A 103 -9.31 -10.16 16.79
CA ARG A 103 -10.15 -11.32 17.10
C ARG A 103 -9.29 -12.55 17.46
N GLU A 104 -9.88 -13.47 18.21
CA GLU A 104 -9.25 -14.75 18.54
C GLU A 104 -8.83 -15.52 17.28
N GLY A 105 -7.69 -16.19 17.35
CA GLY A 105 -7.13 -16.97 16.23
C GLY A 105 -6.19 -16.21 15.29
N PHE A 106 -6.05 -14.88 15.45
CA PHE A 106 -5.06 -14.13 14.71
C PHE A 106 -3.64 -14.34 15.29
N ALA A 107 -2.63 -14.34 14.40
CA ALA A 107 -1.23 -14.42 14.79
C ALA A 107 -0.75 -13.12 15.49
N ASN A 108 -1.36 -11.99 15.15
CA ASN A 108 -1.18 -10.73 15.85
C ASN A 108 -2.31 -10.55 16.86
N HIS A 109 -2.00 -10.56 18.15
CA HIS A 109 -3.00 -10.38 19.22
C HIS A 109 -3.53 -8.95 19.30
N SER A 110 -2.78 -7.99 18.79
CA SER A 110 -3.18 -6.58 18.73
C SER A 110 -2.41 -5.85 17.65
N PHE A 111 -2.98 -4.74 17.18
CA PHE A 111 -2.32 -3.74 16.35
C PHE A 111 -2.30 -2.41 17.09
N HIS A 112 -1.21 -1.66 16.91
CA HIS A 112 -1.12 -0.27 17.30
C HIS A 112 -1.53 0.58 16.09
N LEU A 113 -2.68 1.26 16.18
CA LEU A 113 -3.29 2.00 15.08
C LEU A 113 -3.33 3.49 15.40
N ILE A 114 -3.18 4.35 14.39
CA ILE A 114 -3.32 5.79 14.55
C ILE A 114 -4.73 6.13 15.07
N THR A 115 -4.80 7.00 16.07
CA THR A 115 -6.04 7.33 16.80
C THR A 115 -7.21 7.76 15.90
N PRO A 116 -7.03 8.54 14.81
CA PRO A 116 -8.15 8.88 13.94
C PRO A 116 -8.87 7.68 13.35
N ILE A 117 -8.14 6.62 12.99
CA ILE A 117 -8.73 5.37 12.47
C ILE A 117 -9.54 4.65 13.55
N VAL A 118 -9.03 4.61 14.79
CA VAL A 118 -9.72 3.93 15.89
C VAL A 118 -11.00 4.65 16.29
N LYS A 119 -11.05 5.97 16.14
CA LYS A 119 -12.18 6.82 16.52
C LYS A 119 -13.14 7.15 15.38
N ALA A 120 -12.90 6.62 14.19
CA ALA A 120 -13.78 6.82 13.04
C ALA A 120 -15.09 6.03 13.19
N ASP A 121 -16.21 6.68 12.81
CA ASP A 121 -17.48 5.99 12.63
C ASP A 121 -17.61 5.41 11.21
N TYR A 122 -16.83 5.94 10.24
CA TYR A 122 -16.81 5.50 8.85
C TYR A 122 -15.42 5.71 8.25
N ILE A 123 -14.85 4.68 7.64
CA ILE A 123 -13.50 4.70 7.07
C ILE A 123 -13.55 4.54 5.57
N ILE A 124 -13.05 5.56 4.84
CA ILE A 124 -12.87 5.53 3.39
C ILE A 124 -11.39 5.35 3.08
N ASN A 125 -11.03 4.18 2.57
CA ASN A 125 -9.68 3.83 2.19
C ASN A 125 -9.42 4.18 0.72
N ILE A 126 -8.62 5.21 0.42
CA ILE A 126 -8.33 5.64 -0.97
C ILE A 126 -6.88 5.28 -1.31
N CYS A 127 -6.66 4.17 -1.98
CA CYS A 127 -5.33 3.69 -2.31
C CYS A 127 -4.91 4.07 -3.75
N LYS A 128 -3.62 4.06 -4.01
CA LYS A 128 -3.02 4.16 -5.36
C LYS A 128 -2.69 2.76 -5.86
N LEU A 129 -3.14 2.41 -7.06
CA LEU A 129 -2.82 1.13 -7.69
C LEU A 129 -1.35 1.07 -8.08
N LYS A 130 -0.61 0.07 -7.56
CA LYS A 130 0.84 -0.03 -7.77
C LYS A 130 1.34 -1.47 -7.76
N THR A 131 2.43 -1.71 -8.48
CA THR A 131 3.32 -2.83 -8.20
C THR A 131 4.10 -2.60 -6.90
N HIS A 132 4.64 -3.66 -6.30
CA HIS A 132 5.38 -3.59 -5.04
C HIS A 132 6.52 -4.60 -5.00
N ALA A 133 7.72 -4.16 -4.64
CA ALA A 133 8.93 -5.01 -4.66
C ALA A 133 8.83 -6.26 -3.77
N MET A 134 8.14 -6.20 -2.63
CA MET A 134 8.00 -7.35 -1.73
C MET A 134 6.72 -8.15 -2.01
N THR A 135 5.57 -7.48 -2.13
CA THR A 135 4.26 -8.13 -2.22
C THR A 135 3.73 -8.32 -3.64
N GLY A 136 4.46 -7.85 -4.66
CA GLY A 136 4.04 -7.88 -6.07
C GLY A 136 3.00 -6.82 -6.41
N TYR A 137 2.04 -6.63 -5.55
CA TYR A 137 0.86 -5.80 -5.68
C TYR A 137 0.68 -4.89 -4.46
N SER A 138 0.11 -3.72 -4.68
CA SER A 138 -0.33 -2.78 -3.65
C SER A 138 -1.64 -2.12 -4.08
N GLY A 139 -2.71 -2.40 -3.36
CA GLY A 139 -4.06 -1.86 -3.52
C GLY A 139 -4.67 -1.53 -2.16
N GLY A 140 -5.95 -1.88 -1.99
CA GLY A 140 -6.73 -1.58 -0.80
C GLY A 140 -6.17 -2.21 0.48
N ILE A 141 -5.94 -3.53 0.48
CA ILE A 141 -5.43 -4.29 1.65
C ILE A 141 -4.10 -3.71 2.11
N LYS A 142 -3.13 -3.58 1.19
CA LYS A 142 -1.79 -3.08 1.51
C LYS A 142 -1.81 -1.62 1.96
N ASN A 143 -2.75 -0.79 1.48
CA ASN A 143 -2.87 0.60 1.87
C ASN A 143 -3.16 0.75 3.36
N LEU A 144 -3.89 -0.17 3.98
CA LEU A 144 -4.19 -0.15 5.40
C LEU A 144 -2.95 -0.31 6.29
N PHE A 145 -1.81 -0.74 5.74
CA PHE A 145 -0.54 -0.72 6.46
C PHE A 145 -0.11 0.70 6.89
N GLY A 146 -0.63 1.75 6.22
CA GLY A 146 -0.48 3.14 6.64
C GLY A 146 -1.29 3.53 7.88
N THR A 147 -2.08 2.64 8.47
CA THR A 147 -2.71 2.86 9.78
C THR A 147 -1.79 2.52 10.96
N ILE A 148 -0.68 1.80 10.69
CA ILE A 148 0.38 1.53 11.69
C ILE A 148 1.27 2.78 11.82
N PRO A 149 1.59 3.25 13.05
CA PRO A 149 2.40 4.46 13.25
C PRO A 149 3.82 4.34 12.68
N GLY A 150 4.20 5.26 11.86
CA GLY A 150 5.55 5.60 11.40
C GLY A 150 6.56 4.45 11.35
N LEU A 151 7.54 4.52 12.22
CA LEU A 151 8.67 3.58 12.29
C LEU A 151 8.32 2.19 12.86
N GLU A 152 7.09 1.96 13.30
CA GLU A 152 6.63 0.62 13.67
C GLU A 152 6.46 -0.28 12.43
N LYS A 153 6.18 0.31 11.24
CA LYS A 153 6.08 -0.45 9.99
C LYS A 153 7.35 -1.25 9.64
N PRO A 154 8.55 -0.67 9.68
CA PRO A 154 9.78 -1.46 9.55
C PRO A 154 9.91 -2.58 10.58
N GLN A 155 9.46 -2.37 11.83
CA GLN A 155 9.49 -3.42 12.85
C GLN A 155 8.56 -4.58 12.51
N MET A 156 7.39 -4.31 11.89
CA MET A 156 6.49 -5.35 11.40
C MET A 156 7.14 -6.17 10.28
N HIS A 157 7.88 -5.54 9.36
CA HIS A 157 8.67 -6.25 8.36
C HIS A 157 9.76 -7.13 8.99
N TYR A 158 10.35 -6.71 10.10
CA TYR A 158 11.35 -7.51 10.82
C TYR A 158 10.72 -8.68 11.56
N ARG A 159 9.56 -8.47 12.17
CA ARG A 159 8.80 -9.50 12.88
C ARG A 159 8.27 -10.58 11.92
N TRP A 160 7.86 -10.18 10.72
CA TRP A 160 7.28 -11.05 9.69
C TRP A 160 8.10 -10.96 8.40
N PRO A 161 9.34 -11.52 8.36
CA PRO A 161 10.24 -11.34 7.21
C PRO A 161 9.85 -12.16 5.98
N GLU A 162 9.11 -13.25 6.16
CA GLU A 162 8.66 -14.09 5.06
C GLU A 162 7.35 -13.55 4.48
N ILE A 163 7.22 -13.62 3.16
CA ILE A 163 6.10 -13.04 2.44
C ILE A 163 4.74 -13.62 2.86
N GLU A 164 4.69 -14.91 3.18
CA GLU A 164 3.48 -15.59 3.65
C GLU A 164 3.01 -15.03 5.00
N ASP A 165 3.91 -14.86 5.94
CA ASP A 165 3.59 -14.34 7.28
C ASP A 165 3.28 -12.84 7.23
N PHE A 166 4.02 -12.08 6.43
CA PHE A 166 3.76 -10.65 6.23
C PHE A 166 2.40 -10.41 5.57
N SER A 167 2.06 -11.22 4.57
CA SER A 167 0.75 -11.13 3.90
C SER A 167 -0.39 -11.51 4.84
N ARG A 168 -0.21 -12.54 5.69
CA ARG A 168 -1.16 -12.89 6.74
C ARG A 168 -1.38 -11.73 7.70
N MET A 169 -0.31 -11.09 8.16
CA MET A 169 -0.41 -9.89 9.01
C MET A 169 -1.19 -8.76 8.32
N LEU A 170 -1.00 -8.54 7.01
CA LEU A 170 -1.76 -7.53 6.26
C LEU A 170 -3.25 -7.87 6.16
N VAL A 171 -3.58 -9.15 5.96
CA VAL A 171 -4.99 -9.62 5.95
C VAL A 171 -5.61 -9.43 7.34
N GLU A 172 -4.93 -9.84 8.42
CA GLU A 172 -5.40 -9.65 9.79
C GLU A 172 -5.59 -8.15 10.14
N LEU A 173 -4.68 -7.29 9.68
CA LEU A 173 -4.80 -5.84 9.84
C LEU A 173 -6.02 -5.30 9.09
N ALA A 174 -6.25 -5.75 7.86
CA ALA A 174 -7.39 -5.30 7.07
C ALA A 174 -8.74 -5.78 7.66
N GLU A 175 -8.79 -6.99 8.23
CA GLU A 175 -9.95 -7.47 8.98
C GLU A 175 -10.17 -6.67 10.28
N THR A 176 -9.09 -6.16 10.91
CA THR A 176 -9.17 -5.37 12.16
C THR A 176 -9.60 -3.93 11.89
N VAL A 177 -9.05 -3.29 10.86
CA VAL A 177 -9.42 -1.91 10.46
C VAL A 177 -10.80 -1.86 9.81
N SER A 178 -11.13 -2.86 8.98
CA SER A 178 -12.42 -3.06 8.30
C SER A 178 -12.98 -1.77 7.68
N PRO A 179 -12.35 -1.24 6.61
CA PRO A 179 -12.83 -0.02 5.97
C PRO A 179 -14.23 -0.24 5.35
N ASP A 180 -15.10 0.77 5.46
CA ASP A 180 -16.48 0.73 4.96
C ASP A 180 -16.55 0.89 3.42
N LEU A 181 -15.58 1.63 2.88
CA LEU A 181 -15.43 1.87 1.45
C LEU A 181 -13.96 1.88 1.06
N THR A 182 -13.64 1.21 -0.03
CA THR A 182 -12.31 1.31 -0.65
C THR A 182 -12.44 1.88 -2.06
N ILE A 183 -11.61 2.91 -2.35
CA ILE A 183 -11.48 3.50 -3.68
C ILE A 183 -10.04 3.26 -4.14
N ILE A 184 -9.87 2.70 -5.34
CA ILE A 184 -8.58 2.53 -5.98
C ILE A 184 -8.38 3.62 -7.03
N ASP A 185 -7.42 4.51 -6.79
CA ASP A 185 -6.94 5.48 -7.76
C ASP A 185 -5.99 4.77 -8.74
N ALA A 186 -6.53 4.40 -9.89
CA ALA A 186 -5.84 3.81 -11.03
C ALA A 186 -5.81 4.76 -12.24
N ILE A 187 -6.06 6.06 -12.04
CA ILE A 187 -5.99 7.05 -13.12
C ILE A 187 -4.58 7.05 -13.70
N ASP A 188 -3.59 7.22 -12.85
CA ASP A 188 -2.17 7.09 -13.17
C ASP A 188 -1.54 6.09 -12.19
N ALA A 189 -1.61 4.81 -12.53
CA ALA A 189 -1.08 3.72 -11.72
C ALA A 189 0.45 3.60 -11.84
N MET A 190 1.08 2.76 -11.02
CA MET A 190 2.53 2.56 -11.05
C MET A 190 2.88 1.11 -11.40
N GLU A 191 3.79 0.95 -12.36
CA GLU A 191 4.39 -0.32 -12.74
C GLU A 191 5.89 -0.41 -12.36
N GLY A 192 6.50 -1.59 -12.44
CA GLY A 192 7.94 -1.82 -12.22
C GLY A 192 8.31 -1.82 -10.74
N ASN A 193 9.37 -1.11 -10.36
CA ASN A 193 9.96 -1.15 -9.03
C ASN A 193 9.19 -0.30 -7.99
N GLY A 194 7.87 -0.54 -7.86
CA GLY A 194 7.06 0.07 -6.81
C GLY A 194 7.48 -0.35 -5.39
N PRO A 195 6.97 0.32 -4.36
CA PRO A 195 5.84 1.26 -4.37
C PRO A 195 6.21 2.73 -4.62
N THR A 196 7.51 3.08 -4.76
CA THR A 196 7.98 4.47 -4.90
C THR A 196 8.95 4.68 -6.06
N GLY A 197 9.56 3.60 -6.55
CA GLY A 197 10.62 3.59 -7.57
C GLY A 197 10.15 3.30 -8.99
N GLY A 198 8.89 2.92 -9.18
CA GLY A 198 8.32 2.56 -10.48
C GLY A 198 8.08 3.73 -11.42
N THR A 199 7.46 3.43 -12.55
CA THR A 199 7.07 4.37 -13.61
C THR A 199 5.55 4.45 -13.73
N SER A 200 5.05 5.53 -14.33
CA SER A 200 3.64 5.72 -14.63
C SER A 200 3.11 4.66 -15.60
N HIS A 201 1.92 4.17 -15.36
CA HIS A 201 1.13 3.30 -16.22
C HIS A 201 -0.35 3.71 -16.13
N PRO A 202 -0.78 4.69 -16.93
CA PRO A 202 -2.13 5.22 -16.86
C PRO A 202 -3.16 4.16 -17.27
N LEU A 203 -4.17 3.95 -16.43
CA LEU A 203 -5.34 3.16 -16.76
C LEU A 203 -6.57 4.03 -16.96
N HIS A 204 -6.53 5.29 -16.47
CA HIS A 204 -7.66 6.23 -16.49
C HIS A 204 -8.92 5.68 -15.80
N LEU A 205 -8.74 4.85 -14.77
CA LEU A 205 -9.81 4.19 -14.03
C LEU A 205 -9.83 4.63 -12.56
N LEU A 206 -11.03 4.68 -12.01
CA LEU A 206 -11.31 4.67 -10.58
C LEU A 206 -12.16 3.45 -10.29
N LEU A 207 -11.85 2.72 -9.25
CA LEU A 207 -12.65 1.58 -8.79
C LEU A 207 -13.12 1.85 -7.37
N ALA A 208 -14.36 1.53 -7.06
CA ALA A 208 -14.89 1.63 -5.71
C ALA A 208 -15.62 0.35 -5.31
N SER A 209 -15.50 -0.07 -4.06
CA SER A 209 -16.20 -1.23 -3.52
C SER A 209 -16.32 -1.15 -1.99
N ARG A 210 -17.40 -1.73 -1.46
CA ARG A 210 -17.54 -2.03 -0.03
C ARG A 210 -16.75 -3.28 0.38
N ASP A 211 -16.39 -4.12 -0.60
CA ASP A 211 -15.59 -5.33 -0.42
C ASP A 211 -14.16 -5.10 -0.94
N ILE A 212 -13.26 -4.80 -0.01
CA ILE A 212 -11.84 -4.58 -0.27
C ILE A 212 -11.14 -5.83 -0.84
N TRP A 213 -11.63 -7.04 -0.48
CA TRP A 213 -10.99 -8.29 -0.80
C TRP A 213 -11.18 -8.67 -2.27
N THR A 214 -12.44 -8.71 -2.70
CA THR A 214 -12.81 -8.99 -4.10
C THR A 214 -12.35 -7.86 -5.02
N GLN A 215 -12.33 -6.61 -4.52
CA GLN A 215 -11.80 -5.47 -5.26
C GLN A 215 -10.31 -5.61 -5.56
N ASP A 216 -9.48 -5.99 -4.57
CA ASP A 216 -8.04 -6.19 -4.78
C ASP A 216 -7.77 -7.39 -5.71
N TYR A 217 -8.57 -8.45 -5.63
CA TYR A 217 -8.52 -9.58 -6.57
C TYR A 217 -8.74 -9.09 -8.02
N PHE A 218 -9.79 -8.33 -8.25
CA PHE A 218 -10.11 -7.76 -9.56
C PHE A 218 -9.01 -6.79 -10.05
N ALA A 219 -8.56 -5.88 -9.19
CA ALA A 219 -7.55 -4.89 -9.54
C ALA A 219 -6.18 -5.52 -9.88
N ALA A 220 -5.80 -6.62 -9.22
CA ALA A 220 -4.61 -7.37 -9.58
C ALA A 220 -4.72 -7.97 -10.99
N GLY A 221 -5.90 -8.51 -11.34
CA GLY A 221 -6.19 -8.99 -12.70
C GLY A 221 -6.08 -7.90 -13.77
N LEU A 222 -6.55 -6.67 -13.48
CA LEU A 222 -6.39 -5.52 -14.39
C LEU A 222 -4.93 -5.17 -14.67
N MET A 223 -4.03 -5.42 -13.72
CA MET A 223 -2.59 -5.23 -13.90
C MET A 223 -1.92 -6.35 -14.73
N GLY A 224 -2.68 -7.37 -15.14
CA GLY A 224 -2.15 -8.56 -15.81
C GLY A 224 -1.38 -9.49 -14.86
N LEU A 225 -1.64 -9.39 -13.56
CA LEU A 225 -1.14 -10.33 -12.56
C LEU A 225 -2.13 -11.48 -12.39
N ASP A 226 -1.64 -12.68 -12.08
CA ASP A 226 -2.49 -13.71 -11.51
C ASP A 226 -2.80 -13.34 -10.05
N PRO A 227 -4.06 -13.04 -9.68
CA PRO A 227 -4.40 -12.67 -8.31
C PRO A 227 -4.00 -13.75 -7.29
N MET A 228 -3.98 -15.03 -7.70
CA MET A 228 -3.62 -16.15 -6.83
C MET A 228 -2.09 -16.25 -6.62
N GLU A 229 -1.26 -15.58 -7.42
CA GLU A 229 0.18 -15.41 -7.17
C GLU A 229 0.46 -14.29 -6.16
N VAL A 230 -0.50 -13.39 -5.92
CA VAL A 230 -0.39 -12.34 -4.90
C VAL A 230 -0.80 -12.92 -3.55
N VAL A 231 0.17 -13.17 -2.68
CA VAL A 231 -0.01 -13.97 -1.46
C VAL A 231 -1.15 -13.45 -0.56
N MET A 232 -1.26 -12.15 -0.31
CA MET A 232 -2.33 -11.60 0.53
C MET A 232 -3.73 -11.76 -0.10
N ILE A 233 -3.82 -11.71 -1.44
CA ILE A 233 -5.09 -11.93 -2.14
C ILE A 233 -5.45 -13.42 -2.10
N ARG A 234 -4.49 -14.31 -2.39
CA ARG A 234 -4.70 -15.75 -2.25
C ARG A 234 -5.19 -16.14 -0.86
N GLN A 235 -4.56 -15.61 0.19
CA GLN A 235 -4.96 -15.87 1.57
C GLN A 235 -6.38 -15.33 1.86
N ALA A 236 -6.76 -14.20 1.29
CA ALA A 236 -8.13 -13.69 1.41
C ALA A 236 -9.15 -14.60 0.71
N VAL A 237 -8.82 -15.17 -0.46
CA VAL A 237 -9.65 -16.17 -1.15
C VAL A 237 -9.75 -17.46 -0.33
N GLU A 238 -8.62 -17.99 0.14
CA GLU A 238 -8.56 -19.23 0.94
C GLU A 238 -9.35 -19.11 2.25
N LYS A 239 -9.43 -17.92 2.83
CA LYS A 239 -10.25 -17.60 4.02
C LYS A 239 -11.74 -17.34 3.70
N GLY A 240 -12.12 -17.30 2.41
CA GLY A 240 -13.48 -16.96 1.99
C GLY A 240 -13.84 -15.47 2.18
N LEU A 241 -12.84 -14.60 2.37
CA LEU A 241 -13.01 -13.15 2.46
C LEU A 241 -13.22 -12.55 1.06
N ALA A 242 -12.38 -12.90 0.10
CA ALA A 242 -12.58 -12.53 -1.30
C ALA A 242 -13.47 -13.56 -1.99
N LYS A 243 -14.44 -13.08 -2.77
CA LYS A 243 -15.44 -13.87 -3.48
C LYS A 243 -15.49 -13.52 -4.96
N PRO A 244 -14.49 -13.95 -5.75
CA PRO A 244 -14.39 -13.59 -7.16
C PRO A 244 -15.63 -13.99 -7.99
N ASP A 245 -16.28 -15.08 -7.64
CA ASP A 245 -17.48 -15.59 -8.34
C ASP A 245 -18.72 -14.72 -8.11
N GLU A 246 -18.74 -13.91 -7.04
CA GLU A 246 -19.81 -12.97 -6.73
C GLU A 246 -19.57 -11.56 -7.30
N LEU A 247 -18.42 -11.32 -7.97
CA LEU A 247 -18.04 -10.02 -8.51
C LEU A 247 -19.06 -9.51 -9.54
N LYS A 248 -19.57 -8.31 -9.32
CA LYS A 248 -20.42 -7.59 -10.26
C LYS A 248 -19.81 -6.23 -10.54
N LEU A 249 -19.59 -5.92 -11.81
CA LEU A 249 -19.12 -4.61 -12.25
C LEU A 249 -20.31 -3.75 -12.61
N VAL A 250 -20.32 -2.53 -12.10
CA VAL A 250 -21.34 -1.49 -12.40
C VAL A 250 -20.61 -0.22 -12.80
N GLY A 251 -21.11 0.49 -13.79
CA GLY A 251 -20.51 1.71 -14.32
C GLY A 251 -19.90 1.51 -15.69
N ASP A 252 -18.85 2.27 -16.00
CA ASP A 252 -18.21 2.22 -17.32
C ASP A 252 -17.52 0.87 -17.56
N PRO A 253 -17.55 0.36 -18.79
CA PRO A 253 -16.87 -0.87 -19.13
C PRO A 253 -15.36 -0.70 -18.99
N VAL A 254 -14.70 -1.72 -18.45
CA VAL A 254 -13.23 -1.77 -18.44
C VAL A 254 -12.74 -1.89 -19.88
N PRO A 255 -11.70 -1.12 -20.29
CA PRO A 255 -11.14 -1.25 -21.63
C PRO A 255 -10.76 -2.69 -21.97
N GLY A 256 -11.19 -3.19 -23.12
CA GLY A 256 -11.03 -4.60 -23.52
C GLY A 256 -9.59 -5.05 -23.76
N SER A 257 -8.64 -4.13 -23.80
CA SER A 257 -7.21 -4.42 -24.00
C SER A 257 -6.37 -3.51 -23.10
N LEU A 258 -5.97 -4.03 -21.95
CA LEU A 258 -5.02 -3.38 -21.06
C LEU A 258 -3.62 -3.95 -21.28
N THR A 259 -2.63 -3.09 -21.36
CA THR A 259 -1.23 -3.52 -21.41
C THR A 259 -0.82 -4.05 -20.05
N PRO A 260 -0.29 -5.29 -19.94
CA PRO A 260 0.16 -5.82 -18.67
C PRO A 260 1.25 -4.95 -18.01
N PHE A 261 1.18 -4.80 -16.72
CA PHE A 261 2.17 -4.04 -15.95
C PHE A 261 3.54 -4.73 -15.93
N LYS A 262 4.60 -3.95 -16.01
CA LYS A 262 5.95 -4.44 -15.75
C LYS A 262 6.05 -4.88 -14.29
N LYS A 263 6.44 -6.14 -14.07
CA LYS A 263 6.67 -6.67 -12.72
C LYS A 263 7.91 -6.02 -12.10
N PRO A 264 8.01 -5.91 -10.76
CA PRO A 264 9.22 -5.50 -10.05
C PRO A 264 10.40 -6.42 -10.36
N ASP A 265 11.62 -5.86 -10.40
CA ASP A 265 12.85 -6.64 -10.62
C ASP A 265 13.07 -7.73 -9.55
N SER A 266 12.54 -7.52 -8.33
CA SER A 266 12.57 -8.49 -7.23
C SER A 266 11.77 -9.76 -7.50
N ILE A 267 10.73 -9.68 -8.33
CA ILE A 267 9.75 -10.75 -8.58
C ILE A 267 9.86 -11.30 -10.01
N SER A 268 10.51 -10.59 -10.93
CA SER A 268 10.56 -10.92 -12.37
C SER A 268 11.33 -12.20 -12.74
N LEU A 269 11.56 -13.10 -11.77
CA LEU A 269 12.25 -14.37 -12.01
C LEU A 269 11.23 -15.50 -12.18
N ASP A 270 10.66 -15.63 -13.38
CA ASP A 270 9.94 -16.85 -13.75
C ASP A 270 10.94 -17.94 -14.16
N PHE A 271 11.65 -18.49 -13.16
CA PHE A 271 12.49 -19.67 -13.35
C PHE A 271 11.70 -20.97 -13.50
N ALA A 272 10.41 -20.92 -13.28
CA ALA A 272 9.56 -22.10 -13.22
C ALA A 272 8.76 -22.34 -14.52
N GLY A 273 8.86 -21.43 -15.50
CA GLY A 273 8.11 -21.55 -16.76
C GLY A 273 8.34 -22.87 -17.51
N ASN A 274 9.53 -23.47 -17.37
CA ASN A 274 9.89 -24.75 -18.01
C ASN A 274 9.94 -25.94 -17.04
N VAL A 275 9.49 -25.78 -15.77
CA VAL A 275 9.52 -26.85 -14.77
C VAL A 275 8.18 -27.56 -14.75
N PRO A 276 8.15 -28.93 -14.88
CA PRO A 276 6.93 -29.72 -14.76
C PRO A 276 6.15 -29.39 -13.49
N GLY A 277 4.81 -29.29 -13.57
CA GLY A 277 3.94 -28.77 -12.51
C GLY A 277 4.15 -29.39 -11.13
N PHE A 278 4.41 -30.72 -11.06
CA PHE A 278 4.64 -31.43 -9.80
C PHE A 278 6.01 -31.12 -9.14
N LEU A 279 7.01 -30.65 -9.91
CA LEU A 279 8.32 -30.22 -9.42
C LEU A 279 8.40 -28.71 -9.21
N ARG A 280 7.39 -27.95 -9.67
CA ARG A 280 7.41 -26.48 -9.63
C ARG A 280 7.49 -25.94 -8.20
N LYS A 281 6.67 -26.46 -7.28
CA LYS A 281 6.67 -26.03 -5.87
C LYS A 281 8.03 -26.29 -5.16
N PRO A 282 8.61 -27.49 -5.15
CA PRO A 282 9.90 -27.73 -4.52
C PRO A 282 11.04 -26.99 -5.23
N PHE A 283 11.02 -26.88 -6.55
CA PHE A 283 12.02 -26.12 -7.30
C PHE A 283 11.99 -24.63 -6.96
N VAL A 284 10.82 -23.99 -6.97
CA VAL A 284 10.66 -22.58 -6.56
C VAL A 284 11.11 -22.37 -5.13
N PHE A 285 10.79 -23.29 -4.21
CA PHE A 285 11.23 -23.21 -2.82
C PHE A 285 12.76 -23.22 -2.68
N VAL A 286 13.45 -24.12 -3.36
CA VAL A 286 14.92 -24.21 -3.33
C VAL A 286 15.56 -23.00 -4.00
N VAL A 287 15.06 -22.63 -5.19
CA VAL A 287 15.60 -21.51 -5.98
C VAL A 287 15.37 -20.16 -5.29
N SER A 288 14.20 -19.92 -4.71
CA SER A 288 13.92 -18.68 -3.97
C SER A 288 14.83 -18.51 -2.74
N ARG A 289 15.23 -19.62 -2.12
CA ARG A 289 16.13 -19.62 -0.97
C ARG A 289 17.60 -19.39 -1.37
N LEU A 290 18.00 -19.85 -2.56
CA LEU A 290 19.34 -19.67 -3.11
C LEU A 290 19.53 -18.32 -3.80
N LEU A 291 18.47 -17.78 -4.40
CA LEU A 291 18.49 -16.57 -5.23
C LEU A 291 17.80 -15.38 -4.55
N LYS A 292 18.01 -15.18 -3.23
CA LYS A 292 17.50 -14.00 -2.54
C LYS A 292 17.95 -12.72 -3.25
N SER A 293 16.98 -11.91 -3.65
CA SER A 293 17.23 -10.58 -4.18
C SER A 293 17.69 -9.64 -3.07
N TYR A 294 18.76 -8.90 -3.28
CA TYR A 294 19.29 -7.96 -2.29
C TYR A 294 19.30 -6.54 -2.80
N PRO A 295 18.99 -5.56 -1.93
CA PRO A 295 19.12 -4.15 -2.28
C PRO A 295 20.60 -3.79 -2.45
N GLN A 296 20.89 -2.98 -3.47
CA GLN A 296 22.20 -2.40 -3.73
C GLN A 296 22.09 -0.90 -3.92
N VAL A 297 23.17 -0.17 -3.66
CA VAL A 297 23.20 1.28 -3.85
C VAL A 297 23.96 1.64 -5.13
N ASN A 298 23.37 2.57 -5.90
CA ASN A 298 24.11 3.28 -6.94
C ASN A 298 24.84 4.48 -6.29
N PRO A 299 26.16 4.43 -6.15
CA PRO A 299 26.91 5.47 -5.47
C PRO A 299 26.86 6.83 -6.18
N LYS A 300 26.58 6.87 -7.49
CA LYS A 300 26.43 8.11 -8.25
C LYS A 300 25.16 8.87 -7.87
N LEU A 301 24.08 8.16 -7.55
CA LEU A 301 22.79 8.73 -7.15
C LEU A 301 22.67 8.95 -5.64
N CYS A 302 23.45 8.20 -4.84
CA CYS A 302 23.37 8.28 -3.39
C CYS A 302 23.94 9.61 -2.87
N VAL A 303 23.16 10.34 -2.07
CA VAL A 303 23.54 11.61 -1.43
C VAL A 303 23.89 11.45 0.06
N GLY A 304 23.85 10.23 0.60
CA GLY A 304 24.21 9.95 2.00
C GLY A 304 23.22 10.49 3.04
N CYS A 305 21.94 10.70 2.68
CA CYS A 305 20.94 11.31 3.56
C CYS A 305 20.51 10.47 4.78
N GLY A 306 20.91 9.19 4.86
CA GLY A 306 20.64 8.32 6.01
C GLY A 306 19.26 7.64 6.05
N LYS A 307 18.28 8.06 5.27
CA LYS A 307 16.90 7.54 5.35
C LYS A 307 16.76 6.03 5.18
N CYS A 308 17.61 5.43 4.36
CA CYS A 308 17.66 3.97 4.20
C CYS A 308 18.21 3.25 5.44
N ALA A 309 19.12 3.88 6.18
CA ALA A 309 19.65 3.34 7.43
C ALA A 309 18.61 3.45 8.56
N GLU A 310 17.92 4.58 8.65
CA GLU A 310 16.82 4.83 9.59
C GLU A 310 15.66 3.83 9.40
N SER A 311 15.30 3.54 8.16
CA SER A 311 14.22 2.61 7.83
C SER A 311 14.63 1.14 7.78
N CYS A 312 15.88 0.81 8.07
CA CYS A 312 16.35 -0.58 8.03
C CYS A 312 16.11 -1.28 9.38
N PRO A 313 15.09 -2.17 9.50
CA PRO A 313 14.79 -2.81 10.79
C PRO A 313 15.87 -3.79 11.23
N ALA A 314 16.67 -4.31 10.30
CA ALA A 314 17.79 -5.20 10.60
C ALA A 314 19.11 -4.45 10.92
N GLY A 315 19.14 -3.11 10.85
CA GLY A 315 20.31 -2.29 11.19
C GLY A 315 21.57 -2.57 10.35
N ILE A 316 21.39 -3.08 9.12
CA ILE A 316 22.51 -3.53 8.27
C ILE A 316 23.08 -2.44 7.35
N ILE A 317 22.53 -1.21 7.40
CA ILE A 317 22.91 -0.11 6.54
C ILE A 317 23.64 0.96 7.36
N ARG A 318 24.81 1.39 6.88
CA ARG A 318 25.58 2.48 7.47
C ARG A 318 25.88 3.54 6.43
N ILE A 319 26.04 4.79 6.87
CA ILE A 319 26.49 5.87 6.00
C ILE A 319 27.97 6.09 6.24
N GLU A 320 28.78 5.81 5.23
CA GLU A 320 30.22 5.98 5.24
C GLU A 320 30.64 6.83 4.04
N ASN A 321 31.47 7.84 4.25
CA ASN A 321 31.90 8.78 3.22
C ASN A 321 30.73 9.35 2.39
N LYS A 322 29.66 9.77 3.07
CA LYS A 322 28.41 10.28 2.45
C LYS A 322 27.75 9.31 1.46
N LYS A 323 27.94 7.99 1.64
CA LYS A 323 27.31 6.94 0.82
C LYS A 323 26.76 5.84 1.72
N ALA A 324 25.64 5.27 1.31
CA ALA A 324 25.07 4.10 1.99
C ALA A 324 25.92 2.86 1.69
N LYS A 325 26.22 2.08 2.73
CA LYS A 325 26.90 0.78 2.67
C LYS A 325 25.99 -0.29 3.26
N PHE A 326 25.86 -1.40 2.55
CA PHE A 326 25.00 -2.51 2.91
C PHE A 326 25.83 -3.72 3.36
N ARG A 327 25.48 -4.30 4.51
CA ARG A 327 25.98 -5.59 4.95
C ARG A 327 24.98 -6.66 4.56
N LYS A 328 25.33 -7.55 3.59
CA LYS A 328 24.41 -8.58 3.08
C LYS A 328 23.93 -9.55 4.17
N LYS A 329 24.83 -9.93 5.10
CA LYS A 329 24.49 -10.81 6.22
C LYS A 329 23.48 -10.11 7.14
N GLY A 330 22.33 -10.73 7.36
CA GLY A 330 21.24 -10.20 8.18
C GLY A 330 20.18 -9.40 7.40
N CYS A 331 20.33 -9.22 6.08
CA CYS A 331 19.28 -8.61 5.26
C CYS A 331 18.07 -9.55 5.15
N ILE A 332 16.90 -9.01 5.46
CA ILE A 332 15.61 -9.73 5.36
C ILE A 332 14.90 -9.48 4.03
N SER A 333 15.49 -8.74 3.09
CA SER A 333 14.94 -8.43 1.76
C SER A 333 13.55 -7.77 1.78
N CYS A 334 13.26 -6.97 2.80
CA CYS A 334 11.98 -6.24 2.92
C CYS A 334 11.88 -5.02 2.01
N PHE A 335 12.98 -4.55 1.45
CA PHE A 335 13.10 -3.39 0.55
C PHE A 335 12.64 -2.03 1.13
N CYS A 336 12.35 -1.89 2.42
CA CYS A 336 12.04 -0.60 3.05
C CYS A 336 13.10 0.48 2.74
N CYS A 337 14.37 0.10 2.63
CA CYS A 337 15.46 1.01 2.25
C CYS A 337 15.31 1.55 0.81
N GLN A 338 14.75 0.76 -0.11
CA GLN A 338 14.45 1.17 -1.48
C GLN A 338 13.25 2.13 -1.50
N GLU A 339 12.19 1.77 -0.78
CA GLU A 339 10.98 2.57 -0.67
C GLU A 339 11.29 3.99 -0.15
N MET A 340 12.12 4.07 0.89
CA MET A 340 12.45 5.34 1.57
C MET A 340 13.54 6.15 0.88
N CYS A 341 14.11 5.69 -0.23
CA CYS A 341 15.18 6.41 -0.92
C CYS A 341 14.64 7.55 -1.80
N PRO A 342 14.81 8.85 -1.41
CA PRO A 342 14.25 9.97 -2.17
C PRO A 342 14.91 10.15 -3.54
N LYS A 343 16.14 9.64 -3.70
CA LYS A 343 16.94 9.74 -4.94
C LYS A 343 16.87 8.48 -5.80
N LYS A 344 16.02 7.50 -5.44
CA LYS A 344 15.93 6.20 -6.13
C LYS A 344 17.32 5.55 -6.35
N ALA A 345 18.24 5.79 -5.40
CA ALA A 345 19.63 5.29 -5.48
C ALA A 345 19.76 3.82 -5.10
N ILE A 346 18.70 3.21 -4.54
CA ILE A 346 18.71 1.80 -4.13
C ILE A 346 17.90 1.01 -5.16
N TYR A 347 18.52 -0.02 -5.70
CA TYR A 347 17.93 -0.93 -6.68
C TYR A 347 18.09 -2.37 -6.22
N VAL A 348 17.25 -3.25 -6.73
CA VAL A 348 17.34 -4.69 -6.45
C VAL A 348 18.23 -5.32 -7.50
N ARG A 349 19.24 -6.06 -7.07
CA ARG A 349 20.03 -6.90 -7.97
C ARG A 349 19.50 -8.32 -7.90
N LYS A 350 19.25 -8.91 -9.07
CA LYS A 350 19.01 -10.33 -9.20
C LYS A 350 20.26 -11.05 -8.71
N ALA A 351 20.10 -12.01 -7.80
CA ALA A 351 21.18 -12.94 -7.51
C ALA A 351 21.34 -13.84 -8.74
N LEU A 352 22.42 -13.64 -9.48
CA LEU A 352 22.90 -14.59 -10.48
C LEU A 352 23.70 -15.66 -9.77
#